data_683c0217dd487abd93a23e2994835405
#
_entry.id   683c0217dd487abd93a23e2994835405
#
_cell.length_a   1.000
_cell.length_b   1.000
_cell.length_c   1.000
_cell.angle_alpha   90.00
_cell.angle_beta   90.00
_cell.angle_gamma   90.00
#
_symmetry.space_group_name_H-M   'P 1'
#
loop_
_entity.id
_entity.type
_entity.pdbx_description
1 polymer ?
#
loop_
_entity_poly.entity_id
_entity_poly.type
_entity_poly.pdbx_seq_one_letter_code
_entity_poly.pdbx_strand_id
1 'polypeptide(L)'
;MAPRHNHRNAFGNDPRFLERLAKQGISLGGEPETASTPTESVTPKAPSNATKRLQKVQEANKESRQDCLLFDSVSKSLCALFPGAMLLSLNIMLRLHDAQGTGLKKTWQKRIEALMYEHKAAYDQWREAAAYPLVIEEIYITAESSLLDHESVSAGCKPIIDAFVMNGFLPDDSPAYVAHPIPYTERGSSAGLLIRFRPSPRAWGLIQDETIMHARTMVS
;
A
#
# COMPACT_ATOMS: atom_id res chain seq x y z
N MET A 1 33.08 5.68 -9.48
CA MET A 1 31.75 5.70 -10.13
C MET A 1 31.83 4.83 -11.36
N ALA A 2 31.20 3.64 -11.35
CA ALA A 2 31.13 2.73 -12.48
C ALA A 2 29.96 3.13 -13.41
N PRO A 3 30.10 3.09 -14.74
CA PRO A 3 29.04 3.47 -15.66
C PRO A 3 27.91 2.43 -15.64
N ARG A 4 26.66 2.92 -15.52
CA ARG A 4 25.45 2.09 -15.64
C ARG A 4 25.33 1.60 -17.09
N HIS A 5 25.52 0.31 -17.32
CA HIS A 5 25.27 -0.32 -18.61
C HIS A 5 23.75 -0.35 -18.91
N ASN A 6 23.40 0.29 -20.00
CA ASN A 6 22.03 0.33 -20.51
C ASN A 6 21.75 -0.97 -21.32
N HIS A 7 21.10 -1.94 -20.69
CA HIS A 7 20.86 -3.28 -21.25
C HIS A 7 19.89 -3.33 -22.46
N ARG A 8 19.32 -2.21 -22.89
CA ARG A 8 18.38 -2.19 -24.05
C ARG A 8 19.04 -2.40 -25.41
N ASN A 9 20.35 -2.22 -25.54
CA ASN A 9 21.07 -2.38 -26.83
C ASN A 9 21.94 -3.64 -26.92
N ALA A 10 21.93 -4.52 -25.89
CA ALA A 10 22.84 -5.66 -25.86
C ALA A 10 22.50 -6.79 -26.83
N PHE A 11 21.24 -6.91 -27.28
CA PHE A 11 20.81 -8.01 -28.15
C PHE A 11 20.67 -7.63 -29.63
N GLY A 12 20.58 -6.35 -29.97
CA GLY A 12 20.40 -5.90 -31.36
C GLY A 12 21.65 -5.97 -32.23
N ASN A 13 22.85 -6.06 -31.65
CA ASN A 13 24.13 -6.06 -32.36
C ASN A 13 25.00 -7.30 -32.12
N ASP A 14 24.45 -8.37 -31.53
CA ASP A 14 25.19 -9.63 -31.37
C ASP A 14 25.13 -10.43 -32.69
N PRO A 15 26.27 -10.60 -33.42
CA PRO A 15 26.28 -11.31 -34.69
C PRO A 15 25.78 -12.74 -34.61
N ARG A 16 25.99 -13.42 -33.46
CA ARG A 16 25.53 -14.80 -33.23
C ARG A 16 24.02 -14.89 -33.02
N PHE A 17 23.41 -13.83 -32.48
CA PHE A 17 21.96 -13.75 -32.32
C PHE A 17 21.30 -13.50 -33.69
N LEU A 18 21.84 -12.60 -34.49
CA LEU A 18 21.36 -12.30 -35.85
C LEU A 18 21.47 -13.52 -36.76
N GLU A 19 22.55 -14.30 -36.67
CA GLU A 19 22.74 -15.53 -37.43
C GLU A 19 21.73 -16.65 -37.08
N ARG A 20 21.33 -16.75 -35.81
CA ARG A 20 20.26 -17.66 -35.37
C ARG A 20 18.90 -17.26 -35.91
N LEU A 21 18.58 -15.98 -35.94
CA LEU A 21 17.33 -15.47 -36.50
C LEU A 21 17.26 -15.72 -38.02
N ALA A 22 18.38 -15.52 -38.72
CA ALA A 22 18.46 -15.82 -40.16
C ALA A 22 18.27 -17.33 -40.45
N LYS A 23 18.79 -18.22 -39.61
CA LYS A 23 18.57 -19.69 -39.73
C LYS A 23 17.13 -20.11 -39.44
N GLN A 24 16.35 -19.28 -38.74
CA GLN A 24 14.94 -19.51 -38.46
C GLN A 24 13.99 -18.85 -39.51
N GLY A 25 14.56 -18.31 -40.58
CA GLY A 25 13.78 -17.66 -41.67
C GLY A 25 13.20 -16.30 -41.27
N ILE A 26 13.65 -15.71 -40.15
CA ILE A 26 13.25 -14.38 -39.72
C ILE A 26 14.25 -13.38 -40.33
N SER A 27 13.89 -12.77 -41.48
CA SER A 27 14.69 -11.71 -42.10
C SER A 27 14.41 -10.39 -41.41
N LEU A 28 15.42 -9.81 -40.79
CA LEU A 28 15.43 -8.43 -40.30
C LEU A 28 15.86 -7.47 -41.44
N GLY A 29 15.50 -7.78 -42.70
CA GLY A 29 15.82 -6.99 -43.87
C GLY A 29 14.95 -5.75 -43.97
N GLY A 30 15.55 -4.62 -43.79
CA GLY A 30 15.10 -3.30 -44.18
C GLY A 30 16.34 -2.53 -44.65
N GLU A 31 16.51 -2.40 -45.97
CA GLU A 31 17.43 -1.44 -46.56
C GLU A 31 17.13 -0.02 -46.06
N PRO A 32 18.10 0.88 -45.94
CA PRO A 32 17.85 2.24 -45.49
C PRO A 32 17.15 3.02 -46.62
N GLU A 33 15.85 2.99 -46.66
CA GLU A 33 15.06 3.97 -47.43
C GLU A 33 15.17 5.32 -46.69
N THR A 34 15.83 6.24 -47.36
CA THR A 34 15.71 7.68 -47.13
C THR A 34 14.28 8.09 -47.41
N ALA A 35 13.42 8.13 -46.45
CA ALA A 35 12.08 8.68 -46.61
C ALA A 35 11.65 9.38 -45.33
N SER A 36 11.48 10.67 -45.43
CA SER A 36 10.53 11.57 -44.78
C SER A 36 9.72 10.96 -43.64
N THR A 37 10.05 11.29 -42.46
CA THR A 37 9.32 11.07 -41.23
C THR A 37 7.93 11.70 -41.29
N PRO A 38 6.84 10.93 -41.27
CA PRO A 38 5.61 11.45 -40.76
C PRO A 38 5.78 11.44 -39.24
N THR A 39 5.86 12.59 -38.66
CA THR A 39 5.67 12.78 -37.21
C THR A 39 4.23 12.34 -36.90
N GLU A 40 4.02 11.04 -36.69
CA GLU A 40 2.80 10.59 -36.04
C GLU A 40 2.78 11.29 -34.69
N SER A 41 1.89 12.25 -34.58
CA SER A 41 1.49 12.85 -33.32
C SER A 41 0.94 11.70 -32.46
N VAL A 42 1.78 11.17 -31.54
CA VAL A 42 1.37 10.22 -30.54
C VAL A 42 0.36 10.96 -29.65
N THR A 43 -0.89 10.90 -30.02
CA THR A 43 -1.97 11.35 -29.16
C THR A 43 -1.85 10.61 -27.84
N PRO A 44 -1.72 11.30 -26.71
CA PRO A 44 -1.54 10.65 -25.41
C PRO A 44 -2.74 9.75 -25.16
N LYS A 45 -2.47 8.45 -25.04
CA LYS A 45 -3.49 7.43 -24.79
C LYS A 45 -4.25 7.79 -23.50
N ALA A 46 -5.56 7.87 -23.56
CA ALA A 46 -6.40 8.19 -22.41
C ALA A 46 -6.04 7.28 -21.22
N PRO A 47 -5.96 7.83 -19.99
CA PRO A 47 -5.56 7.06 -18.81
C PRO A 47 -6.56 5.91 -18.57
N SER A 48 -6.04 4.74 -18.22
CA SER A 48 -6.83 3.55 -17.89
C SER A 48 -7.73 3.82 -16.65
N ASN A 49 -8.79 3.01 -16.49
CA ASN A 49 -9.66 3.11 -15.31
C ASN A 49 -8.89 2.91 -14.01
N ALA A 50 -7.89 2.04 -13.99
CA ALA A 50 -7.01 1.85 -12.84
C ALA A 50 -6.19 3.11 -12.53
N THR A 51 -5.65 3.79 -13.55
CA THR A 51 -4.92 5.06 -13.40
C THR A 51 -5.82 6.16 -12.87
N LYS A 52 -7.05 6.28 -13.40
CA LYS A 52 -8.05 7.26 -12.90
C LYS A 52 -8.41 6.99 -11.44
N ARG A 53 -8.60 5.71 -11.08
CA ARG A 53 -8.89 5.31 -9.71
C ARG A 53 -7.74 5.65 -8.76
N LEU A 54 -6.49 5.34 -9.14
CA LEU A 54 -5.32 5.70 -8.37
C LEU A 54 -5.22 7.21 -8.14
N GLN A 55 -5.43 8.02 -9.19
CA GLN A 55 -5.42 9.49 -9.07
C GLN A 55 -6.49 9.99 -8.11
N LYS A 56 -7.72 9.45 -8.21
CA LYS A 56 -8.82 9.79 -7.30
C LYS A 56 -8.46 9.48 -5.85
N VAL A 57 -7.89 8.29 -5.58
CA VAL A 57 -7.49 7.87 -4.23
C VAL A 57 -6.32 8.72 -3.72
N GLN A 58 -5.33 9.00 -4.55
CA GLN A 58 -4.22 9.87 -4.16
C GLN A 58 -4.69 11.28 -3.81
N GLU A 59 -5.63 11.83 -4.57
CA GLU A 59 -6.18 13.17 -4.32
C GLU A 59 -6.98 13.20 -3.01
N ALA A 60 -7.89 12.23 -2.82
CA ALA A 60 -8.67 12.11 -1.59
C ALA A 60 -7.79 11.97 -0.33
N ASN A 61 -6.64 11.31 -0.46
CA ASN A 61 -5.74 11.06 0.68
C ASN A 61 -4.74 12.19 0.94
N LYS A 62 -4.69 13.25 0.14
CA LYS A 62 -3.82 14.42 0.39
C LYS A 62 -4.35 15.32 1.49
N GLU A 63 -5.66 15.32 1.71
CA GLU A 63 -6.27 16.17 2.71
C GLU A 63 -6.22 15.52 4.09
N SER A 64 -5.79 16.29 5.10
CA SER A 64 -5.63 15.83 6.49
C SER A 64 -6.37 16.72 7.51
N ARG A 65 -7.08 17.76 7.07
CA ARG A 65 -7.62 18.80 7.95
C ARG A 65 -8.63 18.33 8.99
N GLN A 66 -9.19 17.13 8.83
CA GLN A 66 -10.17 16.53 9.74
C GLN A 66 -9.67 15.24 10.38
N ASP A 67 -8.41 14.92 10.17
CA ASP A 67 -7.84 13.74 10.80
C ASP A 67 -7.78 13.92 12.31
N CYS A 68 -8.01 12.85 13.05
CA CYS A 68 -8.08 12.90 14.49
C CYS A 68 -7.36 11.69 15.10
N LEU A 69 -6.64 11.94 16.20
CA LEU A 69 -5.97 10.91 16.98
C LEU A 69 -6.51 10.95 18.41
N LEU A 70 -7.01 9.83 18.90
CA LEU A 70 -7.60 9.68 20.22
C LEU A 70 -6.91 8.55 20.97
N PHE A 71 -6.39 8.83 22.14
CA PHE A 71 -5.87 7.81 23.04
C PHE A 71 -6.85 7.56 24.19
N ASP A 72 -7.20 6.30 24.38
CA ASP A 72 -7.99 5.83 25.52
C ASP A 72 -7.05 5.18 26.57
N SER A 73 -6.88 5.85 27.68
CA SER A 73 -6.01 5.39 28.78
C SER A 73 -6.54 4.16 29.51
N VAL A 74 -7.85 3.89 29.47
CA VAL A 74 -8.48 2.75 30.14
C VAL A 74 -8.21 1.47 29.33
N SER A 75 -8.56 1.47 28.05
CA SER A 75 -8.30 0.32 27.17
C SER A 75 -6.89 0.28 26.60
N LYS A 76 -6.07 1.32 26.87
CA LYS A 76 -4.76 1.51 26.26
C LYS A 76 -4.78 1.38 24.74
N SER A 77 -5.82 1.92 24.11
CA SER A 77 -5.99 1.88 22.66
C SER A 77 -5.79 3.26 22.05
N LEU A 78 -5.27 3.26 20.83
CA LEU A 78 -5.11 4.45 20.00
C LEU A 78 -6.04 4.34 18.79
N CYS A 79 -6.87 5.35 18.56
CA CYS A 79 -7.74 5.48 17.39
C CYS A 79 -7.24 6.62 16.50
N ALA A 80 -6.97 6.30 15.25
CA ALA A 80 -6.70 7.29 14.20
C ALA A 80 -7.87 7.29 13.20
N LEU A 81 -8.48 8.45 13.01
CA LEU A 81 -9.63 8.66 12.11
C LEU A 81 -9.20 9.50 10.92
N PHE A 82 -9.55 9.06 9.73
CA PHE A 82 -9.23 9.69 8.46
C PHE A 82 -10.51 9.92 7.64
N PRO A 83 -11.28 10.98 7.93
CA PRO A 83 -12.47 11.32 7.15
C PRO A 83 -12.10 11.57 5.68
N GLY A 84 -12.93 11.11 4.76
CA GLY A 84 -12.70 11.26 3.32
C GLY A 84 -11.62 10.33 2.74
N ALA A 85 -10.90 9.56 3.57
CA ALA A 85 -9.89 8.64 3.08
C ALA A 85 -10.47 7.56 2.17
N MET A 86 -9.72 7.21 1.13
CA MET A 86 -10.09 6.18 0.16
C MET A 86 -9.00 5.12 0.05
N LEU A 87 -9.41 3.86 -0.10
CA LEU A 87 -8.50 2.74 -0.32
C LEU A 87 -8.55 2.27 -1.79
N LEU A 88 -7.45 1.65 -2.21
CA LEU A 88 -7.36 0.92 -3.47
C LEU A 88 -7.67 -0.56 -3.21
N SER A 89 -8.34 -1.23 -4.17
CA SER A 89 -8.47 -2.68 -4.12
C SER A 89 -7.13 -3.36 -4.33
N LEU A 90 -6.99 -4.58 -3.78
CA LEU A 90 -5.81 -5.42 -3.95
C LEU A 90 -5.43 -5.59 -5.42
N ASN A 91 -6.41 -5.83 -6.30
CA ASN A 91 -6.18 -5.98 -7.73
C ASN A 91 -5.53 -4.77 -8.41
N ILE A 92 -5.83 -3.56 -7.94
CA ILE A 92 -5.17 -2.34 -8.44
C ILE A 92 -3.78 -2.23 -7.83
N MET A 93 -3.63 -2.48 -6.53
CA MET A 93 -2.35 -2.39 -5.83
C MET A 93 -1.29 -3.31 -6.41
N LEU A 94 -1.64 -4.55 -6.76
CA LEU A 94 -0.75 -5.53 -7.38
C LEU A 94 -0.25 -5.11 -8.79
N ARG A 95 -0.91 -4.15 -9.44
CA ARG A 95 -0.54 -3.63 -10.76
C ARG A 95 0.15 -2.28 -10.71
N LEU A 96 0.37 -1.73 -9.53
CA LEU A 96 1.08 -0.46 -9.39
C LEU A 96 2.55 -0.62 -9.78
N HIS A 97 3.05 0.32 -10.57
CA HIS A 97 4.49 0.46 -10.77
C HIS A 97 5.15 1.03 -9.50
N ASP A 98 6.42 0.71 -9.27
CA ASP A 98 7.17 1.12 -8.09
C ASP A 98 7.05 2.62 -7.77
N ALA A 99 7.09 3.49 -8.80
CA ALA A 99 6.92 4.92 -8.62
C ALA A 99 5.52 5.31 -8.08
N GLN A 100 4.47 4.60 -8.51
CA GLN A 100 3.10 4.84 -8.06
C GLN A 100 2.89 4.36 -6.62
N GLY A 101 3.40 3.18 -6.29
CA GLY A 101 3.42 2.64 -4.93
C GLY A 101 4.19 3.54 -3.98
N THR A 102 5.36 4.04 -4.39
CA THR A 102 6.16 5.00 -3.63
C THR A 102 5.40 6.31 -3.41
N GLY A 103 4.69 6.81 -4.43
CA GLY A 103 3.86 8.01 -4.30
C GLY A 103 2.75 7.85 -3.26
N LEU A 104 2.06 6.71 -3.26
CA LEU A 104 1.02 6.40 -2.27
C LEU A 104 1.59 6.32 -0.85
N LYS A 105 2.71 5.62 -0.65
CA LYS A 105 3.41 5.53 0.64
C LYS A 105 3.81 6.91 1.16
N LYS A 106 4.39 7.77 0.32
CA LYS A 106 4.79 9.13 0.70
C LYS A 106 3.60 10.01 1.09
N THR A 107 2.44 9.84 0.44
CA THR A 107 1.22 10.56 0.81
C THR A 107 0.79 10.19 2.22
N TRP A 108 0.70 8.92 2.55
CA TRP A 108 0.37 8.45 3.90
C TRP A 108 1.41 8.81 4.94
N GLN A 109 2.70 8.71 4.61
CA GLN A 109 3.78 9.11 5.51
C GLN A 109 3.63 10.56 5.98
N LYS A 110 3.40 11.49 5.03
CA LYS A 110 3.19 12.91 5.37
C LYS A 110 1.90 13.14 6.16
N ARG A 111 0.82 12.41 5.84
CA ARG A 111 -0.46 12.53 6.52
C ARG A 111 -0.37 12.05 7.97
N ILE A 112 0.30 10.92 8.22
CA ILE A 112 0.55 10.41 9.58
C ILE A 112 1.53 11.29 10.35
N GLU A 113 2.55 11.85 9.70
CA GLU A 113 3.45 12.83 10.29
C GLU A 113 2.70 14.08 10.76
N ALA A 114 1.81 14.63 9.93
CA ALA A 114 0.95 15.75 10.30
C ALA A 114 0.06 15.41 11.50
N LEU A 115 -0.60 14.23 11.46
CA LEU A 115 -1.44 13.73 12.57
C LEU A 115 -0.67 13.65 13.89
N MET A 116 0.58 13.18 13.86
CA MET A 116 1.47 13.13 15.03
C MET A 116 1.72 14.50 15.63
N TYR A 117 2.01 15.50 14.79
CA TYR A 117 2.29 16.87 15.27
C TYR A 117 1.01 17.56 15.77
N GLU A 118 -0.10 17.41 15.08
CA GLU A 118 -1.38 18.03 15.44
C GLU A 118 -1.96 17.44 16.74
N HIS A 119 -1.71 16.15 17.01
CA HIS A 119 -2.21 15.43 18.18
C HIS A 119 -1.08 14.93 19.09
N LYS A 120 -0.05 15.73 19.29
CA LYS A 120 1.16 15.33 20.00
C LYS A 120 0.90 14.77 21.41
N ALA A 121 -0.05 15.31 22.15
CA ALA A 121 -0.38 14.81 23.49
C ALA A 121 -0.90 13.36 23.45
N ALA A 122 -1.79 13.02 22.52
CA ALA A 122 -2.28 11.65 22.37
C ALA A 122 -1.17 10.70 21.88
N TYR A 123 -0.31 11.18 20.98
CA TYR A 123 0.86 10.43 20.52
C TYR A 123 1.85 10.10 21.65
N ASP A 124 2.19 11.08 22.49
CA ASP A 124 3.13 10.89 23.60
C ASP A 124 2.56 9.91 24.64
N GLN A 125 1.26 10.07 25.00
CA GLN A 125 0.56 9.15 25.91
C GLN A 125 0.51 7.72 25.35
N TRP A 126 0.27 7.57 24.07
CA TRP A 126 0.31 6.27 23.38
C TRP A 126 1.69 5.63 23.50
N ARG A 127 2.76 6.36 23.17
CA ARG A 127 4.12 5.83 23.21
C ARG A 127 4.55 5.35 24.59
N GLU A 128 4.07 5.99 25.64
CA GLU A 128 4.34 5.59 27.02
C GLU A 128 3.51 4.37 27.47
N ALA A 129 2.29 4.23 26.94
CA ALA A 129 1.33 3.25 27.43
C ALA A 129 1.17 2.02 26.53
N ALA A 130 1.68 2.03 25.29
CA ALA A 130 1.53 0.96 24.34
C ALA A 130 2.06 -0.39 24.86
N ALA A 131 1.23 -1.42 24.79
CA ALA A 131 1.58 -2.78 25.21
C ALA A 131 1.46 -3.74 24.02
N TYR A 132 2.52 -4.44 23.72
CA TYR A 132 2.62 -5.31 22.55
C TYR A 132 2.45 -6.80 22.91
N PRO A 133 2.02 -7.65 21.93
CA PRO A 133 1.62 -7.29 20.58
C PRO A 133 0.24 -6.61 20.52
N LEU A 134 -0.04 -5.96 19.39
CA LEU A 134 -1.29 -5.27 19.14
C LEU A 134 -2.19 -6.04 18.18
N VAL A 135 -3.50 -5.84 18.30
CA VAL A 135 -4.48 -6.09 17.25
C VAL A 135 -4.76 -4.75 16.58
N ILE A 136 -4.78 -4.73 15.25
CA ILE A 136 -5.08 -3.53 14.47
C ILE A 136 -6.45 -3.71 13.82
N GLU A 137 -7.42 -2.90 14.22
CA GLU A 137 -8.75 -2.88 13.61
C GLU A 137 -8.74 -1.86 12.46
N GLU A 138 -9.05 -2.32 11.25
CA GLU A 138 -8.99 -1.55 10.00
C GLU A 138 -10.41 -1.39 9.45
N ILE A 139 -11.10 -0.33 9.85
CA ILE A 139 -12.51 -0.10 9.51
C ILE A 139 -12.61 0.89 8.35
N TYR A 140 -13.01 0.40 7.18
CA TYR A 140 -13.20 1.21 5.99
C TYR A 140 -14.67 1.44 5.68
N ILE A 141 -15.08 2.71 5.73
CA ILE A 141 -16.42 3.15 5.33
C ILE A 141 -16.32 3.73 3.92
N THR A 142 -17.27 3.38 3.04
CA THR A 142 -17.30 3.91 1.68
C THR A 142 -18.69 4.35 1.26
N ALA A 143 -18.79 5.47 0.55
CA ALA A 143 -20.02 5.91 -0.10
C ALA A 143 -20.22 5.28 -1.49
N GLU A 144 -19.27 4.46 -1.95
CA GLU A 144 -19.33 3.84 -3.27
C GLU A 144 -20.27 2.63 -3.28
N SER A 145 -20.81 2.31 -4.46
CA SER A 145 -21.72 1.17 -4.64
C SER A 145 -21.05 -0.19 -4.43
N SER A 146 -19.74 -0.27 -4.69
CA SER A 146 -18.94 -1.49 -4.52
C SER A 146 -18.14 -1.43 -3.23
N LEU A 147 -18.33 -2.41 -2.35
CA LEU A 147 -17.51 -2.61 -1.17
C LEU A 147 -16.18 -3.27 -1.58
N LEU A 148 -15.11 -2.93 -0.86
CA LEU A 148 -13.87 -3.70 -0.91
C LEU A 148 -14.06 -4.98 -0.08
N ASP A 149 -13.45 -6.08 -0.50
CA ASP A 149 -13.31 -7.26 0.35
C ASP A 149 -12.28 -7.04 1.47
N HIS A 150 -12.27 -7.92 2.45
CA HIS A 150 -11.38 -7.80 3.61
C HIS A 150 -9.89 -7.82 3.22
N GLU A 151 -9.52 -8.62 2.22
CA GLU A 151 -8.13 -8.66 1.70
C GLU A 151 -7.74 -7.33 1.06
N SER A 152 -8.64 -6.72 0.30
CA SER A 152 -8.43 -5.40 -0.30
C SER A 152 -8.31 -4.30 0.75
N VAL A 153 -9.10 -4.36 1.85
CA VAL A 153 -8.99 -3.40 2.96
C VAL A 153 -7.61 -3.55 3.59
N SER A 154 -7.21 -4.75 3.99
CA SER A 154 -5.93 -4.99 4.66
C SER A 154 -4.74 -4.62 3.76
N ALA A 155 -4.78 -5.00 2.47
CA ALA A 155 -3.77 -4.59 1.51
C ALA A 155 -3.70 -3.05 1.34
N GLY A 156 -4.87 -2.39 1.28
CA GLY A 156 -4.97 -0.92 1.21
C GLY A 156 -4.45 -0.22 2.46
N CYS A 157 -4.56 -0.85 3.63
CA CYS A 157 -4.05 -0.34 4.89
C CYS A 157 -2.53 -0.56 5.07
N LYS A 158 -1.90 -1.52 4.37
CA LYS A 158 -0.47 -1.78 4.53
C LYS A 158 0.42 -0.53 4.41
N PRO A 159 0.32 0.34 3.38
CA PRO A 159 1.12 1.56 3.31
C PRO A 159 0.81 2.56 4.43
N ILE A 160 -0.37 2.47 5.07
CA ILE A 160 -0.75 3.29 6.22
C ILE A 160 -0.06 2.79 7.48
N ILE A 161 -0.07 1.47 7.71
CA ILE A 161 0.64 0.85 8.83
C ILE A 161 2.15 1.08 8.71
N ASP A 162 2.73 0.93 7.51
CA ASP A 162 4.13 1.31 7.24
C ASP A 162 4.40 2.77 7.64
N ALA A 163 3.46 3.70 7.38
CA ALA A 163 3.60 5.09 7.76
C ALA A 163 3.51 5.32 9.28
N PHE A 164 2.69 4.57 10.01
CA PHE A 164 2.67 4.58 11.48
C PHE A 164 3.99 4.07 12.08
N VAL A 165 4.58 3.03 11.51
CA VAL A 165 5.93 2.55 11.90
C VAL A 165 6.98 3.63 11.66
N MET A 166 7.00 4.22 10.46
CA MET A 166 7.98 5.26 10.08
C MET A 166 7.91 6.51 10.97
N ASN A 167 6.72 6.85 11.47
CA ASN A 167 6.50 7.99 12.36
C ASN A 167 6.56 7.61 13.87
N GLY A 168 7.01 6.40 14.18
CA GLY A 168 7.30 5.97 15.56
C GLY A 168 6.08 5.67 16.43
N PHE A 169 4.90 5.49 15.85
CA PHE A 169 3.72 5.00 16.59
C PHE A 169 3.84 3.51 16.95
N LEU A 170 4.54 2.75 16.11
CA LEU A 170 4.85 1.34 16.27
C LEU A 170 6.35 1.15 16.09
N PRO A 171 7.00 0.26 16.87
CA PRO A 171 8.41 -0.07 16.65
C PRO A 171 8.63 -0.79 15.32
N ASP A 172 7.70 -1.69 14.95
CA ASP A 172 7.72 -2.51 13.73
C ASP A 172 6.32 -3.11 13.51
N ASP A 173 6.05 -3.66 12.34
CA ASP A 173 4.82 -4.39 12.02
C ASP A 173 4.98 -5.91 12.04
N SER A 174 6.11 -6.41 12.54
CA SER A 174 6.37 -7.85 12.72
C SER A 174 5.49 -8.47 13.82
N PRO A 175 5.36 -9.81 13.87
CA PRO A 175 4.52 -10.53 14.84
C PRO A 175 4.85 -10.23 16.31
N ALA A 176 6.04 -9.72 16.62
CA ALA A 176 6.41 -9.30 17.97
C ALA A 176 5.61 -8.06 18.43
N TYR A 177 5.19 -7.22 17.50
CA TYR A 177 4.48 -5.96 17.77
C TYR A 177 3.04 -5.96 17.28
N VAL A 178 2.72 -6.71 16.23
CA VAL A 178 1.38 -6.81 15.64
C VAL A 178 0.98 -8.27 15.53
N ALA A 179 -0.01 -8.68 16.34
CA ALA A 179 -0.52 -10.05 16.31
C ALA A 179 -1.27 -10.34 15.00
N HIS A 180 -2.19 -9.48 14.61
CA HIS A 180 -2.85 -9.50 13.30
C HIS A 180 -3.70 -8.24 13.05
N PRO A 181 -3.96 -7.89 11.76
CA PRO A 181 -4.98 -6.91 11.39
C PRO A 181 -6.38 -7.56 11.40
N ILE A 182 -7.41 -6.74 11.61
CA ILE A 182 -8.82 -7.11 11.53
C ILE A 182 -9.49 -6.13 10.56
N PRO A 183 -9.55 -6.45 9.27
CA PRO A 183 -10.20 -5.60 8.29
C PRO A 183 -11.72 -5.73 8.38
N TYR A 184 -12.42 -4.61 8.19
CA TYR A 184 -13.86 -4.53 8.07
C TYR A 184 -14.24 -3.42 7.09
N THR A 185 -15.34 -3.60 6.40
CA THR A 185 -15.87 -2.62 5.46
C THR A 185 -17.38 -2.57 5.48
N GLU A 186 -17.92 -1.36 5.35
CA GLU A 186 -19.37 -1.15 5.20
C GLU A 186 -19.68 0.09 4.37
N ARG A 187 -20.96 0.27 4.04
CA ARG A 187 -21.44 1.48 3.37
C ARG A 187 -21.80 2.55 4.36
N GLY A 188 -21.41 3.78 4.04
CA GLY A 188 -21.81 4.98 4.75
C GLY A 188 -22.20 6.10 3.81
N SER A 189 -22.61 7.23 4.35
CA SER A 189 -22.93 8.44 3.57
C SER A 189 -21.69 9.14 3.02
N SER A 190 -20.54 8.91 3.64
CA SER A 190 -19.23 9.45 3.24
C SER A 190 -18.15 8.39 3.38
N ALA A 191 -17.04 8.59 2.66
CA ALA A 191 -15.87 7.73 2.83
C ALA A 191 -15.08 8.09 4.09
N GLY A 192 -14.40 7.11 4.67
CA GLY A 192 -13.51 7.31 5.80
C GLY A 192 -12.81 6.02 6.20
N LEU A 193 -11.73 6.17 6.93
CA LEU A 193 -10.96 5.07 7.48
C LEU A 193 -10.72 5.30 8.96
N LEU A 194 -10.92 4.28 9.76
CA LEU A 194 -10.53 4.23 11.15
C LEU A 194 -9.50 3.12 11.33
N ILE A 195 -8.36 3.47 11.91
CA ILE A 195 -7.34 2.51 12.36
C ILE A 195 -7.31 2.56 13.88
N ARG A 196 -7.57 1.43 14.53
CA ARG A 196 -7.47 1.32 15.97
C ARG A 196 -6.41 0.29 16.37
N PHE A 197 -5.47 0.74 17.15
CA PHE A 197 -4.46 -0.09 17.79
C PHE A 197 -4.92 -0.40 19.20
N ARG A 198 -5.00 -1.67 19.55
CA ARG A 198 -5.31 -2.09 20.93
C ARG A 198 -4.42 -3.26 21.36
N PRO A 199 -4.08 -3.36 22.65
CA PRO A 199 -3.32 -4.50 23.16
C PRO A 199 -4.01 -5.81 22.81
N SER A 200 -3.22 -6.77 22.34
CA SER A 200 -3.71 -8.11 22.07
C SER A 200 -3.89 -8.89 23.38
N PRO A 201 -4.96 -9.66 23.54
CA PRO A 201 -5.14 -10.51 24.72
C PRO A 201 -4.12 -11.66 24.80
N ARG A 202 -3.50 -12.03 23.67
CA ARG A 202 -2.55 -13.13 23.54
C ARG A 202 -1.46 -12.80 22.52
N ALA A 203 -0.35 -13.51 22.57
CA ALA A 203 0.74 -13.36 21.56
C ALA A 203 0.26 -13.64 20.12
N TRP A 204 -0.75 -14.50 19.96
CA TRP A 204 -1.36 -14.85 18.68
C TRP A 204 -2.72 -14.16 18.41
N GLY A 205 -2.97 -13.05 19.09
CA GLY A 205 -4.11 -12.20 18.84
C GLY A 205 -5.44 -12.79 19.35
N LEU A 206 -6.40 -12.89 18.45
CA LEU A 206 -7.76 -13.39 18.74
C LEU A 206 -7.96 -14.86 18.35
N ILE A 207 -6.93 -15.52 17.84
CA ILE A 207 -7.01 -16.95 17.50
C ILE A 207 -7.24 -17.74 18.77
N GLN A 208 -8.08 -18.78 18.71
CA GLN A 208 -8.37 -19.63 19.86
C GLN A 208 -7.14 -20.46 20.25
N ASP A 209 -6.96 -20.70 21.55
CA ASP A 209 -5.78 -21.42 22.08
C ASP A 209 -5.71 -22.86 21.55
N GLU A 210 -6.88 -23.51 21.43
CA GLU A 210 -7.00 -24.88 20.89
C GLU A 210 -6.50 -24.96 19.44
N THR A 211 -6.78 -23.93 18.62
CA THR A 211 -6.31 -23.86 17.24
C THR A 211 -4.79 -23.77 17.18
N ILE A 212 -4.20 -22.95 18.05
CA ILE A 212 -2.73 -22.83 18.13
C ILE A 212 -2.11 -24.14 18.65
N MET A 213 -2.71 -24.79 19.64
CA MET A 213 -2.22 -26.08 20.15
C MET A 213 -2.28 -27.14 19.05
N HIS A 214 -3.39 -27.26 18.31
CA HIS A 214 -3.49 -28.19 17.18
C HIS A 214 -2.42 -27.91 16.13
N ALA A 215 -2.23 -26.66 15.73
CA ALA A 215 -1.21 -26.30 14.74
C ALA A 215 0.21 -26.73 15.18
N ARG A 216 0.55 -26.58 16.46
CA ARG A 216 1.84 -26.99 17.02
C ARG A 216 2.03 -28.51 16.98
N THR A 217 0.96 -29.30 17.25
CA THR A 217 1.02 -30.76 17.19
C THR A 217 1.16 -31.31 15.76
N MET A 218 0.80 -30.52 14.73
CA MET A 218 0.97 -30.93 13.32
C MET A 218 2.41 -30.86 12.83
N VAL A 219 3.29 -30.11 13.52
CA VAL A 219 4.68 -29.85 13.10
C VAL A 219 5.71 -30.37 14.12
N SER A 220 5.27 -31.04 15.18
CA SER A 220 6.07 -31.74 16.17
C SER A 220 6.20 -33.23 15.80
#